data_b9c39ec3d0f274158ec00892f9b2fbc2
#
_entry.id   b9c39ec3d0f274158ec00892f9b2fbc2
#
_cell.length_a   1.000
_cell.length_b   1.000
_cell.length_c   1.000
_cell.angle_alpha   90.00
_cell.angle_beta   90.00
_cell.angle_gamma   90.00
#
_symmetry.space_group_name_H-M   'P 1'
#
loop_
_entity.id
_entity.type
_entity.pdbx_description
1 polymer ?
#
loop_
_entity_poly.entity_id
_entity_poly.type
_entity_poly.pdbx_seq_one_letter_code
_entity_poly.pdbx_strand_id
1 'polypeptide(L)'
;MAAGILLALLLGPPGPPEVYKDDLSFAYDALDRECGRLLEAKGISLDKVRRELAKSAASVRTPEDHWVLLARVVARLRDGHAGVMTTDKTKDLKWPLPVMDKGPGLCWCDGSGKVWVKGAWGTAAGAGVEVGMEVFKVEGKPASKWLDARVEELSDVFCFSTPQGARYFACHWGLGGPAGSTLELELRHPVTKKTKKATLSRQDGGLAPAGPVVFPPGLQAIGRNSYGKLASGFGYIHLRDVPQTLPEDLDKMLEALADPPGLVLDCRANGGGGCDHDAVFGRFVPKGQTLSFGKEYVSAGSRPYKGPVVVIVDAGVRSAGETVAGMLKEDGRAYMIGPEATAGMSSQKTTINLPSGLFQLYVSVASNKGRFNGGKGIEGIGVPPHEIVAYDPADLVLGADTQIRRAEELLSRGFPKNTVPYHPERFK
;
A
#
# COMPACT_ATOMS: atom_id res chain seq x y z
N MET A 1 -25.89 -0.21 63.69
CA MET A 1 -24.79 -0.14 62.71
C MET A 1 -25.24 -0.82 61.40
N ALA A 2 -26.07 -0.17 60.61
CA ALA A 2 -26.52 -0.69 59.32
C ALA A 2 -27.07 0.44 58.42
N ALA A 3 -26.26 1.48 58.18
CA ALA A 3 -26.63 2.60 57.30
C ALA A 3 -25.48 3.08 56.37
N GLY A 4 -24.39 2.30 56.23
CA GLY A 4 -23.20 2.74 55.51
C GLY A 4 -22.86 2.02 54.21
N ILE A 5 -23.68 1.07 53.72
CA ILE A 5 -23.30 0.21 52.55
C ILE A 5 -24.14 0.48 51.31
N LEU A 6 -25.13 1.36 51.32
CA LEU A 6 -26.07 1.51 50.21
C LEU A 6 -25.78 2.72 49.29
N LEU A 7 -24.69 3.46 49.47
CA LEU A 7 -24.39 4.65 48.64
C LEU A 7 -23.30 4.42 47.58
N ALA A 8 -22.63 3.25 47.58
CA ALA A 8 -21.55 2.95 46.65
C ALA A 8 -22.01 2.29 45.33
N LEU A 9 -23.30 1.96 45.19
CA LEU A 9 -23.85 1.24 44.03
C LEU A 9 -24.57 2.13 43.01
N LEU A 10 -24.55 3.46 43.17
CA LEU A 10 -25.18 4.43 42.25
C LEU A 10 -24.21 5.30 41.46
N LEU A 11 -22.91 5.19 41.71
CA LEU A 11 -21.91 5.84 40.88
C LEU A 11 -21.51 4.83 39.79
N GLY A 12 -21.99 5.08 38.56
CA GLY A 12 -21.45 4.37 37.41
C GLY A 12 -19.92 4.48 37.36
N PRO A 13 -19.23 3.63 36.56
CA PRO A 13 -17.78 3.69 36.47
C PRO A 13 -17.35 5.13 36.15
N PRO A 14 -16.25 5.64 36.78
CA PRO A 14 -15.76 6.99 36.54
C PRO A 14 -15.59 7.23 35.04
N GLY A 15 -15.95 8.43 34.56
CA GLY A 15 -15.77 8.82 33.18
C GLY A 15 -14.30 8.81 32.74
N PRO A 16 -13.98 9.01 31.46
CA PRO A 16 -12.59 9.11 31.01
C PRO A 16 -11.87 10.27 31.72
N PRO A 17 -10.55 10.12 32.03
CA PRO A 17 -9.73 11.22 32.54
C PRO A 17 -9.86 12.47 31.67
N GLU A 18 -9.87 13.66 32.29
CA GLU A 18 -10.09 14.94 31.58
C GLU A 18 -9.04 15.16 30.47
N VAL A 19 -7.79 14.80 30.73
CA VAL A 19 -6.68 14.92 29.77
C VAL A 19 -6.97 14.23 28.44
N TYR A 20 -7.69 13.10 28.42
CA TYR A 20 -8.03 12.40 27.17
C TYR A 20 -9.24 13.04 26.46
N LYS A 21 -10.14 13.67 27.20
CA LYS A 21 -11.24 14.44 26.62
C LYS A 21 -10.72 15.72 25.96
N ASP A 22 -9.79 16.41 26.62
CA ASP A 22 -9.17 17.62 26.08
C ASP A 22 -8.40 17.31 24.81
N ASP A 23 -7.59 16.25 24.80
CA ASP A 23 -6.88 15.79 23.59
C ASP A 23 -7.85 15.45 22.46
N LEU A 24 -8.93 14.72 22.76
CA LEU A 24 -9.90 14.32 21.74
C LEU A 24 -10.66 15.53 21.16
N SER A 25 -11.07 16.47 22.01
CA SER A 25 -11.73 17.71 21.58
C SER A 25 -10.79 18.52 20.67
N PHE A 26 -9.55 18.74 21.14
CA PHE A 26 -8.54 19.43 20.37
C PHE A 26 -8.23 18.73 19.03
N ALA A 27 -8.16 17.38 19.04
CA ALA A 27 -7.93 16.60 17.84
C ALA A 27 -9.00 16.87 16.76
N TYR A 28 -10.29 16.85 17.12
CA TYR A 28 -11.36 17.15 16.19
C TYR A 28 -11.31 18.58 15.64
N ASP A 29 -11.05 19.57 16.51
CA ASP A 29 -10.94 20.98 16.10
C ASP A 29 -9.73 21.23 15.20
N ALA A 30 -8.60 20.56 15.49
CA ALA A 30 -7.40 20.63 14.67
C ALA A 30 -7.59 19.92 13.32
N LEU A 31 -8.24 18.76 13.29
CA LEU A 31 -8.56 18.05 12.05
C LEU A 31 -9.50 18.87 11.15
N ASP A 32 -10.49 19.54 11.72
CA ASP A 32 -11.38 20.42 10.95
C ASP A 32 -10.59 21.59 10.34
N ARG A 33 -9.75 22.23 11.13
CA ARG A 33 -8.94 23.38 10.68
C ARG A 33 -7.90 23.00 9.60
N GLU A 34 -7.16 21.90 9.82
CA GLU A 34 -6.03 21.52 8.95
C GLU A 34 -6.47 20.68 7.73
N CYS A 35 -7.48 19.83 7.91
CA CYS A 35 -7.88 18.84 6.90
C CYS A 35 -9.28 19.10 6.33
N GLY A 36 -10.05 20.08 6.84
CA GLY A 36 -11.47 20.26 6.56
C GLY A 36 -11.83 20.24 5.07
N ARG A 37 -11.06 20.96 4.23
CA ARG A 37 -11.28 20.96 2.76
C ARG A 37 -11.09 19.58 2.12
N LEU A 38 -10.11 18.81 2.62
CA LEU A 38 -9.84 17.45 2.12
C LEU A 38 -10.93 16.49 2.57
N LEU A 39 -11.40 16.63 3.81
CA LEU A 39 -12.49 15.84 4.38
C LEU A 39 -13.81 16.10 3.66
N GLU A 40 -14.13 17.36 3.42
CA GLU A 40 -15.31 17.77 2.62
C GLU A 40 -15.26 17.14 1.22
N ALA A 41 -14.11 17.22 0.55
CA ALA A 41 -13.92 16.62 -0.77
C ALA A 41 -14.08 15.09 -0.78
N LYS A 42 -13.84 14.42 0.35
CA LYS A 42 -14.06 12.98 0.56
C LYS A 42 -15.48 12.65 1.09
N GLY A 43 -16.32 13.65 1.37
CA GLY A 43 -17.64 13.48 1.96
C GLY A 43 -17.60 12.98 3.42
N ILE A 44 -16.55 13.34 4.17
CA ILE A 44 -16.35 12.92 5.57
C ILE A 44 -16.81 14.05 6.50
N SER A 45 -17.70 13.71 7.43
CA SER A 45 -18.16 14.62 8.49
C SER A 45 -17.54 14.22 9.84
N LEU A 46 -16.73 15.09 10.43
CA LEU A 46 -16.15 14.87 11.75
C LEU A 46 -17.20 14.75 12.84
N ASP A 47 -18.34 15.46 12.73
CA ASP A 47 -19.45 15.30 13.67
C ASP A 47 -20.07 13.91 13.63
N LYS A 48 -20.14 13.30 12.44
CA LYS A 48 -20.58 11.91 12.31
C LYS A 48 -19.59 10.97 12.96
N VAL A 49 -18.28 11.17 12.74
CA VAL A 49 -17.21 10.38 13.38
C VAL A 49 -17.26 10.52 14.90
N ARG A 50 -17.44 11.73 15.41
CA ARG A 50 -17.57 12.00 16.85
C ARG A 50 -18.74 11.23 17.47
N ARG A 51 -19.92 11.24 16.81
CA ARG A 51 -21.09 10.47 17.29
C ARG A 51 -20.86 8.95 17.23
N GLU A 52 -20.27 8.46 16.16
CA GLU A 52 -19.95 7.03 15.99
C GLU A 52 -19.03 6.53 17.11
N LEU A 53 -18.00 7.30 17.46
CA LEU A 53 -17.00 6.93 18.44
C LEU A 53 -17.33 7.35 19.88
N ALA A 54 -18.48 7.97 20.14
CA ALA A 54 -18.84 8.49 21.46
C ALA A 54 -18.81 7.42 22.56
N LYS A 55 -19.28 6.21 22.28
CA LYS A 55 -19.24 5.08 23.24
C LYS A 55 -17.80 4.65 23.54
N SER A 56 -16.96 4.56 22.52
CA SER A 56 -15.54 4.24 22.69
C SER A 56 -14.82 5.34 23.50
N ALA A 57 -15.10 6.60 23.21
CA ALA A 57 -14.56 7.74 23.97
C ALA A 57 -14.94 7.69 25.45
N ALA A 58 -16.20 7.34 25.78
CA ALA A 58 -16.67 7.22 27.14
C ALA A 58 -16.00 6.07 27.92
N SER A 59 -15.39 5.08 27.25
CA SER A 59 -14.74 3.92 27.87
C SER A 59 -13.23 4.05 28.07
N VAL A 60 -12.59 5.11 27.57
CA VAL A 60 -11.14 5.33 27.70
C VAL A 60 -10.73 5.51 29.16
N ARG A 61 -9.71 4.77 29.59
CA ARG A 61 -9.16 4.84 30.97
C ARG A 61 -7.64 4.96 31.00
N THR A 62 -6.96 4.42 30.00
CA THR A 62 -5.49 4.31 29.95
C THR A 62 -4.94 5.03 28.71
N PRO A 63 -3.63 5.33 28.67
CA PRO A 63 -2.99 5.85 27.45
C PRO A 63 -3.18 4.92 26.24
N GLU A 64 -3.17 3.61 26.46
CA GLU A 64 -3.38 2.61 25.42
C GLU A 64 -4.80 2.67 24.84
N ASP A 65 -5.84 2.80 25.71
CA ASP A 65 -7.22 3.00 25.26
C ASP A 65 -7.33 4.29 24.44
N HIS A 66 -6.66 5.36 24.89
CA HIS A 66 -6.64 6.64 24.19
C HIS A 66 -5.95 6.54 22.83
N TRP A 67 -4.82 5.81 22.76
CA TRP A 67 -4.15 5.52 21.49
C TRP A 67 -5.07 4.82 20.50
N VAL A 68 -5.77 3.77 20.93
CA VAL A 68 -6.74 3.05 20.08
C VAL A 68 -7.88 3.96 19.63
N LEU A 69 -8.41 4.80 20.53
CA LEU A 69 -9.47 5.76 20.17
C LEU A 69 -8.99 6.76 19.11
N LEU A 70 -7.82 7.35 19.30
CA LEU A 70 -7.22 8.27 18.32
C LEU A 70 -6.96 7.56 16.98
N ALA A 71 -6.48 6.31 17.01
CA ALA A 71 -6.31 5.52 15.79
C ALA A 71 -7.64 5.31 15.05
N ARG A 72 -8.73 5.04 15.78
CA ARG A 72 -10.08 4.96 15.20
C ARG A 72 -10.54 6.28 14.58
N VAL A 73 -10.24 7.40 15.22
CA VAL A 73 -10.56 8.74 14.66
C VAL A 73 -9.84 8.95 13.34
N VAL A 74 -8.52 8.74 13.29
CA VAL A 74 -7.75 8.98 12.06
C VAL A 74 -8.05 7.94 10.97
N ALA A 75 -8.42 6.71 11.31
CA ALA A 75 -8.85 5.70 10.35
C ALA A 75 -10.12 6.13 9.57
N ARG A 76 -11.04 6.90 10.21
CA ARG A 76 -12.25 7.44 9.56
C ARG A 76 -11.96 8.55 8.54
N LEU A 77 -10.74 9.10 8.52
CA LEU A 77 -10.36 10.16 7.58
C LEU A 77 -10.12 9.63 6.15
N ARG A 78 -10.09 8.32 5.96
CA ARG A 78 -9.75 7.67 4.67
C ARG A 78 -8.46 8.27 4.09
N ASP A 79 -7.45 8.33 4.92
CA ASP A 79 -6.15 8.89 4.59
C ASP A 79 -5.07 7.84 4.93
N GLY A 80 -4.52 7.20 3.91
CA GLY A 80 -3.53 6.14 4.11
C GLY A 80 -2.20 6.61 4.72
N HIS A 81 -1.94 7.94 4.73
CA HIS A 81 -0.82 8.50 5.47
C HIS A 81 -1.16 8.80 6.94
N ALA A 82 -2.45 8.88 7.28
CA ALA A 82 -2.82 9.23 8.65
C ALA A 82 -2.37 8.16 9.65
N GLY A 83 -2.02 8.62 10.83
CA GLY A 83 -1.61 7.75 11.91
C GLY A 83 -1.48 8.50 13.23
N VAL A 84 -1.36 7.74 14.30
CA VAL A 84 -1.07 8.25 15.64
C VAL A 84 0.36 7.90 15.97
N MET A 85 1.17 8.91 16.24
CA MET A 85 2.57 8.76 16.63
C MET A 85 2.71 8.88 18.14
N THR A 86 3.56 8.04 18.71
CA THR A 86 3.99 8.17 20.11
C THR A 86 4.98 9.32 20.25
N THR A 87 5.12 9.82 21.46
CA THR A 87 6.10 10.85 21.86
C THR A 87 7.10 10.26 22.85
N ASP A 88 8.03 11.06 23.35
CA ASP A 88 8.94 10.62 24.41
C ASP A 88 8.21 10.15 25.68
N LYS A 89 7.00 10.65 25.93
CA LYS A 89 6.17 10.23 27.08
C LYS A 89 5.54 8.83 26.88
N THR A 90 5.41 8.38 25.65
CA THR A 90 4.68 7.15 25.28
C THR A 90 5.47 6.20 24.38
N LYS A 91 6.76 6.47 24.14
CA LYS A 91 7.63 5.66 23.26
C LYS A 91 7.75 4.19 23.69
N ASP A 92 7.58 3.90 24.99
CA ASP A 92 7.66 2.56 25.54
C ASP A 92 6.31 1.83 25.56
N LEU A 93 5.22 2.51 25.22
CA LEU A 93 3.91 1.86 25.09
C LEU A 93 3.92 0.88 23.91
N LYS A 94 3.31 -0.26 24.15
CA LYS A 94 3.07 -1.24 23.09
C LYS A 94 1.67 -1.07 22.55
N TRP A 95 1.53 -1.24 21.24
CA TRP A 95 0.22 -1.27 20.61
C TRP A 95 -0.65 -2.36 21.26
N PRO A 96 -1.83 -2.00 21.81
CA PRO A 96 -2.56 -2.93 22.68
C PRO A 96 -3.37 -3.98 21.93
N LEU A 97 -3.58 -3.80 20.62
CA LEU A 97 -4.35 -4.77 19.83
C LEU A 97 -3.41 -5.76 19.13
N PRO A 98 -3.49 -7.06 19.39
CA PRO A 98 -2.58 -8.06 18.83
C PRO A 98 -2.95 -8.44 17.38
N VAL A 99 -3.27 -7.44 16.55
CA VAL A 99 -3.88 -7.65 15.23
C VAL A 99 -2.89 -8.22 14.22
N MET A 100 -1.58 -7.98 14.39
CA MET A 100 -0.54 -8.37 13.43
C MET A 100 0.80 -8.72 14.11
N ASP A 101 0.77 -9.30 15.29
CA ASP A 101 1.97 -9.59 16.08
C ASP A 101 2.90 -10.59 15.35
N LYS A 102 2.35 -11.71 14.90
CA LYS A 102 3.04 -12.73 14.12
C LYS A 102 2.21 -13.17 12.91
N GLY A 103 2.88 -13.58 11.85
CA GLY A 103 2.26 -14.11 10.64
C GLY A 103 2.28 -15.63 10.55
N PRO A 104 1.48 -16.21 9.67
CA PRO A 104 1.44 -17.65 9.42
C PRO A 104 2.43 -18.12 8.33
N GLY A 105 3.33 -17.26 7.87
CA GLY A 105 4.32 -17.57 6.85
C GLY A 105 3.79 -17.59 5.41
N LEU A 106 2.78 -16.80 5.10
CA LEU A 106 2.26 -16.67 3.73
C LEU A 106 1.71 -15.27 3.46
N CYS A 107 1.54 -14.95 2.18
CA CYS A 107 0.75 -13.83 1.70
C CYS A 107 -0.12 -14.27 0.51
N TRP A 108 -1.18 -13.50 0.29
CA TRP A 108 -2.16 -13.77 -0.75
C TRP A 108 -2.16 -12.71 -1.85
N CYS A 109 -2.72 -13.07 -3.00
CA CYS A 109 -3.25 -12.14 -3.97
C CYS A 109 -4.72 -12.45 -4.20
N ASP A 110 -5.47 -11.42 -4.56
CA ASP A 110 -6.89 -11.50 -4.89
C ASP A 110 -7.05 -11.27 -6.39
N GLY A 111 -7.89 -12.06 -7.02
CA GLY A 111 -8.14 -11.92 -8.45
C GLY A 111 -9.33 -12.75 -8.89
N SER A 112 -10.18 -12.17 -9.74
CA SER A 112 -11.36 -12.84 -10.30
C SER A 112 -12.31 -13.43 -9.23
N GLY A 113 -12.43 -12.74 -8.08
CA GLY A 113 -13.26 -13.17 -6.96
C GLY A 113 -12.72 -14.37 -6.16
N LYS A 114 -11.46 -14.72 -6.36
CA LYS A 114 -10.76 -15.81 -5.71
C LYS A 114 -9.49 -15.33 -5.03
N VAL A 115 -9.08 -16.04 -4.00
CA VAL A 115 -7.86 -15.78 -3.23
C VAL A 115 -6.84 -16.87 -3.54
N TRP A 116 -5.61 -16.44 -3.85
CA TRP A 116 -4.51 -17.32 -4.22
C TRP A 116 -3.32 -17.09 -3.31
N VAL A 117 -2.58 -18.15 -3.00
CA VAL A 117 -1.30 -18.04 -2.31
C VAL A 117 -0.30 -17.38 -3.26
N LYS A 118 0.15 -16.17 -2.91
CA LYS A 118 1.17 -15.39 -3.65
C LYS A 118 2.58 -15.72 -3.17
N GLY A 119 2.74 -16.03 -1.89
CA GLY A 119 4.02 -16.43 -1.29
C GLY A 119 3.80 -17.32 -0.08
N ALA A 120 4.70 -18.27 0.15
CA ALA A 120 4.69 -19.15 1.31
C ALA A 120 6.12 -19.39 1.80
N TRP A 121 6.33 -19.28 3.12
CA TRP A 121 7.62 -19.48 3.79
C TRP A 121 7.39 -20.04 5.20
N GLY A 122 8.46 -20.36 5.92
CA GLY A 122 8.39 -20.79 7.33
C GLY A 122 7.31 -21.83 7.59
N THR A 123 6.36 -21.51 8.46
CA THR A 123 5.26 -22.38 8.88
C THR A 123 4.42 -22.86 7.71
N ALA A 124 4.06 -21.96 6.80
CA ALA A 124 3.21 -22.33 5.65
C ALA A 124 3.93 -23.27 4.68
N ALA A 125 5.17 -22.97 4.32
CA ALA A 125 5.98 -23.85 3.47
C ALA A 125 6.22 -25.22 4.12
N GLY A 126 6.54 -25.26 5.42
CA GLY A 126 6.67 -26.49 6.20
C GLY A 126 5.39 -27.32 6.25
N ALA A 127 4.23 -26.69 6.23
CA ALA A 127 2.94 -27.35 6.11
C ALA A 127 2.60 -27.74 4.65
N GLY A 128 3.50 -27.51 3.68
CA GLY A 128 3.31 -27.83 2.26
C GLY A 128 2.24 -26.94 1.60
N VAL A 129 2.12 -25.69 2.01
CA VAL A 129 1.39 -24.67 1.26
C VAL A 129 2.28 -24.18 0.12
N GLU A 130 1.75 -24.17 -1.08
CA GLU A 130 2.49 -23.83 -2.30
C GLU A 130 1.90 -22.57 -2.96
N VAL A 131 2.76 -21.79 -3.59
CA VAL A 131 2.37 -20.64 -4.40
C VAL A 131 1.44 -21.09 -5.51
N GLY A 132 0.38 -20.31 -5.78
CA GLY A 132 -0.64 -20.64 -6.77
C GLY A 132 -1.78 -21.54 -6.27
N MET A 133 -1.72 -22.08 -5.05
CA MET A 133 -2.89 -22.74 -4.46
C MET A 133 -4.04 -21.76 -4.22
N GLU A 134 -5.27 -22.15 -4.59
CA GLU A 134 -6.49 -21.42 -4.24
C GLU A 134 -6.78 -21.59 -2.75
N VAL A 135 -6.93 -20.48 -2.04
CA VAL A 135 -7.49 -20.47 -0.68
C VAL A 135 -8.99 -20.36 -0.82
N PHE A 136 -9.72 -21.45 -0.65
CA PHE A 136 -11.18 -21.41 -0.83
C PHE A 136 -11.96 -21.27 0.47
N LYS A 137 -11.36 -21.66 1.63
CA LYS A 137 -11.91 -21.36 2.95
C LYS A 137 -10.82 -20.99 3.94
N VAL A 138 -11.20 -20.13 4.87
CA VAL A 138 -10.41 -19.68 6.03
C VAL A 138 -11.32 -19.75 7.25
N GLU A 139 -10.89 -20.46 8.33
CA GLU A 139 -11.70 -20.64 9.55
C GLU A 139 -13.13 -21.13 9.23
N GLY A 140 -13.25 -22.07 8.28
CA GLY A 140 -14.53 -22.62 7.82
C GLY A 140 -15.38 -21.71 6.92
N LYS A 141 -15.02 -20.42 6.76
CA LYS A 141 -15.74 -19.44 5.92
C LYS A 141 -15.15 -19.39 4.50
N PRO A 142 -15.94 -19.05 3.47
CA PRO A 142 -15.38 -18.76 2.15
C PRO A 142 -14.29 -17.69 2.26
N ALA A 143 -13.13 -17.89 1.59
CA ALA A 143 -11.94 -17.05 1.75
C ALA A 143 -12.19 -15.58 1.41
N SER A 144 -12.98 -15.29 0.35
CA SER A 144 -13.38 -13.93 0.00
C SER A 144 -14.16 -13.23 1.12
N LYS A 145 -15.11 -13.96 1.75
CA LYS A 145 -15.92 -13.43 2.85
C LYS A 145 -15.11 -13.21 4.13
N TRP A 146 -14.18 -14.14 4.41
CA TRP A 146 -13.25 -13.95 5.53
C TRP A 146 -12.36 -12.73 5.29
N LEU A 147 -11.84 -12.57 4.07
CA LEU A 147 -11.00 -11.43 3.70
C LEU A 147 -11.77 -10.10 3.77
N ASP A 148 -13.03 -10.06 3.31
CA ASP A 148 -13.89 -8.88 3.44
C ASP A 148 -14.06 -8.46 4.92
N ALA A 149 -14.38 -9.42 5.78
CA ALA A 149 -14.50 -9.16 7.23
C ALA A 149 -13.17 -8.72 7.86
N ARG A 150 -12.05 -9.28 7.39
CA ARG A 150 -10.72 -8.89 7.87
C ARG A 150 -10.34 -7.48 7.43
N VAL A 151 -10.68 -7.09 6.21
CA VAL A 151 -10.51 -5.69 5.74
C VAL A 151 -11.30 -4.72 6.61
N GLU A 152 -12.54 -5.06 6.95
CA GLU A 152 -13.40 -4.24 7.82
C GLU A 152 -12.79 -4.11 9.23
N GLU A 153 -12.35 -5.21 9.84
CA GLU A 153 -11.68 -5.23 11.14
C GLU A 153 -10.40 -4.37 11.16
N LEU A 154 -9.56 -4.52 10.14
CA LEU A 154 -8.32 -3.73 10.02
C LEU A 154 -8.62 -2.25 9.81
N SER A 155 -9.64 -1.91 9.03
CA SER A 155 -10.03 -0.54 8.74
C SER A 155 -10.62 0.19 9.94
N ASP A 156 -10.90 -0.50 11.06
CA ASP A 156 -11.30 0.15 12.31
C ASP A 156 -10.17 0.97 12.94
N VAL A 157 -8.92 0.53 12.78
CA VAL A 157 -7.75 1.13 13.44
C VAL A 157 -6.58 1.45 12.52
N PHE A 158 -6.55 0.91 11.30
CA PHE A 158 -5.55 1.23 10.28
C PHE A 158 -6.13 2.15 9.21
N CYS A 159 -5.29 3.03 8.69
CA CYS A 159 -5.68 4.07 7.76
C CYS A 159 -5.46 3.63 6.32
N PHE A 160 -6.51 3.72 5.50
CA PHE A 160 -6.46 3.41 4.08
C PHE A 160 -7.14 4.51 3.27
N SER A 161 -6.50 4.96 2.19
CA SER A 161 -7.13 5.92 1.26
C SER A 161 -8.12 5.25 0.31
N THR A 162 -7.92 3.96 0.01
CA THR A 162 -8.69 3.24 -1.01
C THR A 162 -9.03 1.81 -0.58
N PRO A 163 -10.14 1.24 -1.13
CA PRO A 163 -10.48 -0.17 -0.89
C PRO A 163 -9.40 -1.16 -1.36
N GLN A 164 -8.74 -0.90 -2.52
CA GLN A 164 -7.67 -1.75 -3.02
C GLN A 164 -6.47 -1.73 -2.10
N GLY A 165 -6.11 -0.57 -1.54
CA GLY A 165 -5.03 -0.45 -0.55
C GLY A 165 -5.32 -1.23 0.73
N ALA A 166 -6.55 -1.16 1.26
CA ALA A 166 -6.98 -1.94 2.43
C ALA A 166 -6.93 -3.45 2.15
N ARG A 167 -7.41 -3.87 0.98
CA ARG A 167 -7.43 -5.28 0.58
C ARG A 167 -6.02 -5.83 0.36
N TYR A 168 -5.16 -5.07 -0.30
CA TYR A 168 -3.75 -5.40 -0.43
C TYR A 168 -3.08 -5.60 0.94
N PHE A 169 -3.32 -4.67 1.87
CA PHE A 169 -2.80 -4.77 3.24
C PHE A 169 -3.31 -6.03 3.95
N ALA A 170 -4.60 -6.34 3.84
CA ALA A 170 -5.18 -7.53 4.43
C ALA A 170 -4.57 -8.82 3.85
N CYS A 171 -4.31 -8.88 2.54
CA CYS A 171 -3.68 -10.02 1.88
C CYS A 171 -2.22 -10.25 2.28
N HIS A 172 -1.50 -9.20 2.69
CA HIS A 172 -0.06 -9.30 2.97
C HIS A 172 0.24 -9.32 4.48
N TRP A 173 -0.31 -8.37 5.23
CA TRP A 173 -0.07 -8.26 6.68
C TRP A 173 -1.26 -8.69 7.53
N GLY A 174 -2.47 -8.57 6.99
CA GLY A 174 -3.70 -8.86 7.72
C GLY A 174 -3.91 -10.32 8.10
N LEU A 175 -3.06 -11.24 7.64
CA LEU A 175 -3.08 -12.64 8.03
C LEU A 175 -2.44 -12.87 9.42
N GLY A 176 -1.77 -11.87 9.93
CA GLY A 176 -1.18 -11.88 11.26
C GLY A 176 -2.24 -11.93 12.38
N GLY A 177 -1.77 -12.21 13.57
CA GLY A 177 -2.55 -12.27 14.80
C GLY A 177 -1.66 -12.50 16.01
N PRO A 178 -2.23 -12.83 17.19
CA PRO A 178 -1.46 -13.11 18.38
C PRO A 178 -0.42 -14.22 18.15
N ALA A 179 0.78 -14.05 18.70
CA ALA A 179 1.83 -15.06 18.63
C ALA A 179 1.34 -16.41 19.12
N GLY A 180 1.61 -17.49 18.38
CA GLY A 180 1.19 -18.86 18.71
C GLY A 180 -0.27 -19.18 18.39
N SER A 181 -1.11 -18.19 18.02
CA SER A 181 -2.45 -18.49 17.49
C SER A 181 -2.38 -19.21 16.14
N THR A 182 -3.46 -19.84 15.72
CA THR A 182 -3.52 -20.60 14.47
C THR A 182 -4.38 -19.91 13.42
N LEU A 183 -4.14 -20.28 12.16
CA LEU A 183 -4.97 -19.95 11.01
C LEU A 183 -5.31 -21.24 10.28
N GLU A 184 -6.59 -21.59 10.18
CA GLU A 184 -7.05 -22.77 9.47
C GLU A 184 -7.40 -22.45 8.02
N LEU A 185 -6.82 -23.21 7.07
CA LEU A 185 -7.03 -23.02 5.64
C LEU A 185 -7.55 -24.30 4.99
N GLU A 186 -8.48 -24.16 4.06
CA GLU A 186 -8.78 -25.19 3.06
C GLU A 186 -8.28 -24.67 1.69
N LEU A 187 -7.33 -25.43 1.13
CA LEU A 187 -6.59 -25.09 -0.07
C LEU A 187 -6.95 -26.03 -1.20
N ARG A 188 -6.85 -25.53 -2.44
CA ARG A 188 -7.06 -26.34 -3.67
C ARG A 188 -5.91 -26.07 -4.65
N HIS A 189 -5.27 -27.14 -5.10
CA HIS A 189 -4.26 -27.02 -6.16
C HIS A 189 -4.93 -26.68 -7.50
N PRO A 190 -4.51 -25.61 -8.22
CA PRO A 190 -5.26 -25.11 -9.38
C PRO A 190 -5.26 -26.11 -10.56
N VAL A 191 -4.21 -26.92 -10.74
CA VAL A 191 -4.08 -27.90 -11.84
C VAL A 191 -4.71 -29.25 -11.44
N THR A 192 -4.22 -29.87 -10.36
CA THR A 192 -4.64 -31.22 -9.97
C THR A 192 -6.01 -31.27 -9.29
N LYS A 193 -6.55 -30.12 -8.89
CA LYS A 193 -7.82 -29.95 -8.14
C LYS A 193 -7.85 -30.65 -6.77
N LYS A 194 -6.74 -31.26 -6.35
CA LYS A 194 -6.62 -31.85 -5.02
C LYS A 194 -6.80 -30.78 -3.94
N THR A 195 -7.56 -31.12 -2.91
CA THR A 195 -7.80 -30.26 -1.75
C THR A 195 -6.89 -30.66 -0.60
N LYS A 196 -6.55 -29.67 0.23
CA LYS A 196 -5.70 -29.83 1.41
C LYS A 196 -6.21 -28.95 2.53
N LYS A 197 -6.21 -29.43 3.76
CA LYS A 197 -6.37 -28.61 4.96
C LYS A 197 -4.99 -28.33 5.56
N ALA A 198 -4.80 -27.11 6.02
CA ALA A 198 -3.59 -26.68 6.71
C ALA A 198 -3.97 -25.83 7.92
N THR A 199 -3.39 -26.16 9.07
CA THR A 199 -3.46 -25.33 10.29
C THR A 199 -2.09 -24.72 10.49
N LEU A 200 -2.00 -23.41 10.36
CA LEU A 200 -0.74 -22.65 10.38
C LEU A 200 -0.63 -21.90 11.70
N SER A 201 0.44 -22.13 12.45
CA SER A 201 0.74 -21.34 13.64
C SER A 201 1.33 -19.97 13.23
N ARG A 202 0.86 -18.89 13.88
CA ARG A 202 1.40 -17.55 13.71
C ARG A 202 2.68 -17.39 14.53
N GLN A 203 3.81 -17.74 13.95
CA GLN A 203 5.15 -17.69 14.57
C GLN A 203 6.14 -16.92 13.71
N ASP A 204 5.85 -16.75 12.42
CA ASP A 204 6.75 -16.12 11.48
C ASP A 204 6.74 -14.60 11.61
N GLY A 205 7.88 -13.99 11.38
CA GLY A 205 7.97 -12.54 11.18
C GLY A 205 7.18 -12.15 9.95
N GLY A 206 6.53 -10.97 9.98
CA GLY A 206 5.93 -10.41 8.79
C GLY A 206 7.01 -10.14 7.73
N LEU A 207 6.89 -10.71 6.53
CA LEU A 207 7.67 -10.26 5.40
C LEU A 207 6.97 -9.07 4.76
N ALA A 208 7.74 -8.02 4.51
CA ALA A 208 7.27 -6.96 3.64
C ALA A 208 6.97 -7.56 2.25
N PRO A 209 5.85 -7.20 1.62
CA PRO A 209 5.56 -7.65 0.27
C PRO A 209 6.72 -7.31 -0.66
N ALA A 210 7.15 -8.27 -1.43
CA ALA A 210 8.28 -8.07 -2.34
C ALA A 210 7.90 -7.38 -3.65
N GLY A 211 6.60 -7.41 -4.02
CA GLY A 211 6.11 -6.95 -5.32
C GLY A 211 5.98 -8.13 -6.28
N PRO A 212 7.01 -8.49 -7.05
CA PRO A 212 6.97 -9.66 -7.92
C PRO A 212 6.77 -10.95 -7.12
N VAL A 213 6.11 -11.93 -7.76
CA VAL A 213 5.98 -13.29 -7.20
C VAL A 213 7.34 -13.98 -7.22
N VAL A 214 8.03 -13.83 -8.34
CA VAL A 214 9.39 -14.33 -8.54
C VAL A 214 10.24 -13.21 -9.11
N PHE A 215 11.36 -12.93 -8.47
CA PHE A 215 12.32 -11.98 -9.00
C PHE A 215 13.08 -12.58 -10.17
N PRO A 216 13.32 -11.82 -11.24
CA PRO A 216 14.25 -12.24 -12.29
C PRO A 216 15.62 -12.60 -11.70
N PRO A 217 16.29 -13.65 -12.20
CA PRO A 217 17.62 -14.02 -11.69
C PRO A 217 18.68 -12.99 -12.08
N GLY A 218 19.76 -12.94 -11.28
CA GLY A 218 20.94 -12.14 -11.59
C GLY A 218 20.78 -10.62 -11.42
N LEU A 219 19.75 -10.16 -10.70
CA LEU A 219 19.58 -8.73 -10.41
C LEU A 219 20.70 -8.23 -9.49
N GLN A 220 21.17 -7.02 -9.77
CA GLN A 220 22.03 -6.23 -8.89
C GLN A 220 21.16 -5.30 -8.04
N ALA A 221 21.64 -4.90 -6.87
CA ALA A 221 20.92 -4.03 -5.96
C ALA A 221 21.63 -2.69 -5.78
N ILE A 222 20.83 -1.62 -5.67
CA ILE A 222 21.24 -0.29 -5.18
C ILE A 222 20.26 0.09 -4.09
N GLY A 223 20.69 0.08 -2.83
CA GLY A 223 19.77 0.20 -1.70
C GLY A 223 18.73 -0.91 -1.70
N ARG A 224 17.45 -0.55 -1.69
CA ARG A 224 16.34 -1.51 -1.80
C ARG A 224 15.84 -1.71 -3.23
N ASN A 225 16.34 -0.94 -4.17
CA ASN A 225 16.03 -1.06 -5.59
C ASN A 225 16.95 -2.10 -6.25
N SER A 226 16.47 -2.72 -7.32
CA SER A 226 17.28 -3.72 -8.05
C SER A 226 17.08 -3.58 -9.56
N TYR A 227 18.07 -4.04 -10.32
CA TYR A 227 18.06 -3.94 -11.78
C TYR A 227 18.86 -5.06 -12.43
N GLY A 228 18.56 -5.33 -13.69
CA GLY A 228 19.24 -6.33 -14.50
C GLY A 228 18.59 -6.53 -15.85
N LYS A 229 19.00 -7.56 -16.58
CA LYS A 229 18.37 -7.94 -17.85
C LYS A 229 17.51 -9.18 -17.66
N LEU A 230 16.33 -9.17 -18.26
CA LEU A 230 15.49 -10.35 -18.38
C LEU A 230 16.11 -11.32 -19.40
N ALA A 231 15.71 -12.59 -19.35
CA ALA A 231 16.15 -13.60 -20.31
C ALA A 231 15.84 -13.22 -21.77
N SER A 232 14.81 -12.43 -22.00
CA SER A 232 14.44 -11.84 -23.29
C SER A 232 15.37 -10.73 -23.79
N GLY A 233 16.30 -10.27 -22.95
CA GLY A 233 17.20 -9.14 -23.24
C GLY A 233 16.63 -7.76 -22.92
N PHE A 234 15.36 -7.66 -22.49
CA PHE A 234 14.79 -6.40 -21.98
C PHE A 234 15.46 -5.99 -20.67
N GLY A 235 15.54 -4.69 -20.42
CA GLY A 235 15.94 -4.15 -19.13
C GLY A 235 14.84 -4.34 -18.09
N TYR A 236 15.22 -4.55 -16.85
CA TYR A 236 14.32 -4.63 -15.70
C TYR A 236 14.87 -3.78 -14.57
N ILE A 237 14.02 -2.92 -14.02
CA ILE A 237 14.31 -2.15 -12.81
C ILE A 237 13.13 -2.35 -11.86
N HIS A 238 13.39 -2.82 -10.65
CA HIS A 238 12.42 -2.85 -9.56
C HIS A 238 12.67 -1.66 -8.63
N LEU A 239 11.76 -0.70 -8.65
CA LEU A 239 11.78 0.45 -7.77
C LEU A 239 10.97 0.12 -6.50
N ARG A 240 11.66 -0.36 -5.47
CA ARG A 240 11.07 -0.70 -4.17
C ARG A 240 10.89 0.53 -3.28
N ASP A 241 11.74 1.55 -3.47
CA ASP A 241 11.74 2.81 -2.75
C ASP A 241 12.05 3.99 -3.68
N VAL A 242 11.73 5.18 -3.20
CA VAL A 242 12.08 6.48 -3.81
C VAL A 242 13.02 7.24 -2.86
N PRO A 243 14.30 6.83 -2.75
CA PRO A 243 15.27 7.55 -1.91
C PRO A 243 15.66 8.89 -2.56
N GLN A 244 16.23 9.81 -1.76
CA GLN A 244 16.75 11.09 -2.26
C GLN A 244 17.76 10.93 -3.41
N THR A 245 18.51 9.82 -3.39
CA THR A 245 19.53 9.48 -4.39
C THR A 245 18.97 8.77 -5.63
N LEU A 246 17.65 8.61 -5.74
CA LEU A 246 17.04 7.85 -6.85
C LEU A 246 17.45 8.39 -8.23
N PRO A 247 17.56 9.72 -8.47
CA PRO A 247 18.04 10.21 -9.76
C PRO A 247 19.42 9.65 -10.14
N GLU A 248 20.39 9.72 -9.25
CA GLU A 248 21.77 9.26 -9.47
C GLU A 248 21.86 7.72 -9.51
N ASP A 249 21.00 7.03 -8.77
CA ASP A 249 20.92 5.58 -8.80
C ASP A 249 20.35 5.10 -10.13
N LEU A 250 19.36 5.80 -10.69
CA LEU A 250 18.86 5.52 -12.04
C LEU A 250 19.93 5.73 -13.11
N ASP A 251 20.78 6.74 -13.00
CA ASP A 251 21.91 6.94 -13.93
C ASP A 251 22.79 5.68 -13.98
N LYS A 252 23.16 5.14 -12.81
CA LYS A 252 23.98 3.90 -12.71
C LYS A 252 23.25 2.70 -13.29
N MET A 253 21.96 2.55 -12.99
CA MET A 253 21.13 1.45 -13.49
C MET A 253 21.01 1.48 -15.02
N LEU A 254 20.69 2.64 -15.59
CA LEU A 254 20.51 2.83 -17.03
C LEU A 254 21.86 2.67 -17.78
N GLU A 255 22.97 3.12 -17.22
CA GLU A 255 24.31 2.91 -17.77
C GLU A 255 24.64 1.41 -17.82
N ALA A 256 24.43 0.69 -16.73
CA ALA A 256 24.68 -0.77 -16.66
C ALA A 256 23.78 -1.59 -17.59
N LEU A 257 22.55 -1.16 -17.82
CA LEU A 257 21.60 -1.80 -18.74
C LEU A 257 21.97 -1.58 -20.21
N ALA A 258 22.75 -0.53 -20.54
CA ALA A 258 23.32 -0.28 -21.86
C ALA A 258 22.27 -0.25 -23.00
N ASP A 259 21.26 0.64 -22.89
CA ASP A 259 20.18 0.85 -23.87
C ASP A 259 19.45 -0.44 -24.31
N PRO A 260 18.76 -1.12 -23.39
CA PRO A 260 18.01 -2.32 -23.74
C PRO A 260 16.90 -1.97 -24.76
N PRO A 261 16.46 -2.93 -25.60
CA PRO A 261 15.43 -2.67 -26.62
C PRO A 261 14.05 -2.33 -26.03
N GLY A 262 13.84 -2.58 -24.76
CA GLY A 262 12.66 -2.23 -23.96
C GLY A 262 12.99 -2.28 -22.48
N LEU A 263 12.21 -1.59 -21.65
CA LEU A 263 12.42 -1.52 -20.21
C LEU A 263 11.13 -1.84 -19.44
N VAL A 264 11.23 -2.76 -18.50
CA VAL A 264 10.21 -3.01 -17.49
C VAL A 264 10.61 -2.24 -16.23
N LEU A 265 9.79 -1.27 -15.82
CA LEU A 265 9.93 -0.54 -14.58
C LEU A 265 8.88 -1.06 -13.59
N ASP A 266 9.28 -1.96 -12.73
CA ASP A 266 8.41 -2.60 -11.75
C ASP A 266 8.37 -1.77 -10.47
N CYS A 267 7.24 -1.10 -10.24
CA CYS A 267 7.01 -0.29 -9.04
C CYS A 267 6.21 -1.05 -7.96
N ARG A 268 5.87 -2.32 -8.16
CA ARG A 268 5.06 -3.07 -7.19
C ARG A 268 5.66 -3.04 -5.80
N ALA A 269 4.78 -2.92 -4.81
CA ALA A 269 5.14 -2.79 -3.39
C ALA A 269 6.09 -1.61 -3.08
N ASN A 270 6.14 -0.57 -3.90
CA ASN A 270 6.97 0.62 -3.66
C ASN A 270 6.46 1.39 -2.43
N GLY A 271 7.30 1.49 -1.41
CA GLY A 271 6.97 2.14 -0.13
C GLY A 271 6.90 3.67 -0.18
N GLY A 272 7.27 4.29 -1.30
CA GLY A 272 7.42 5.74 -1.40
C GLY A 272 8.80 6.21 -0.94
N GLY A 273 8.85 7.43 -0.45
CA GLY A 273 10.05 8.15 -0.03
C GLY A 273 9.99 9.61 -0.46
N GLY A 274 11.05 10.15 -1.01
CA GLY A 274 11.08 11.51 -1.54
C GLY A 274 12.39 11.82 -2.27
N CYS A 275 12.26 12.41 -3.45
CA CYS A 275 13.37 12.91 -4.25
C CYS A 275 12.87 14.00 -5.20
N ASP A 276 13.73 14.54 -6.04
CA ASP A 276 13.34 15.36 -7.18
C ASP A 276 12.69 14.47 -8.26
N HIS A 277 11.35 14.47 -8.30
CA HIS A 277 10.58 13.68 -9.26
C HIS A 277 10.77 14.14 -10.70
N ASP A 278 11.03 15.44 -10.94
CA ASP A 278 11.29 15.95 -12.28
C ASP A 278 12.64 15.44 -12.79
N ALA A 279 13.65 15.37 -11.90
CA ALA A 279 14.92 14.77 -12.21
C ALA A 279 14.81 13.27 -12.52
N VAL A 280 14.01 12.52 -11.76
CA VAL A 280 13.70 11.11 -12.06
C VAL A 280 13.06 10.98 -13.43
N PHE A 281 12.03 11.78 -13.71
CA PHE A 281 11.33 11.74 -14.99
C PHE A 281 12.24 12.09 -16.17
N GLY A 282 13.14 13.08 -15.99
CA GLY A 282 14.12 13.49 -17.00
C GLY A 282 15.03 12.37 -17.51
N ARG A 283 15.24 11.28 -16.71
CA ARG A 283 16.01 10.10 -17.13
C ARG A 283 15.28 9.24 -18.16
N PHE A 284 14.01 9.50 -18.36
CA PHE A 284 13.17 8.78 -19.33
C PHE A 284 12.73 9.65 -20.51
N VAL A 285 13.15 10.92 -20.53
CA VAL A 285 12.75 11.91 -21.54
C VAL A 285 13.93 12.23 -22.43
N PRO A 286 13.80 12.09 -23.76
CA PRO A 286 14.81 12.56 -24.71
C PRO A 286 15.02 14.07 -24.58
N LYS A 287 16.24 14.52 -24.83
CA LYS A 287 16.63 15.92 -24.71
C LYS A 287 15.72 16.84 -25.57
N GLY A 288 15.26 17.93 -24.96
CA GLY A 288 14.49 18.97 -25.63
C GLY A 288 13.00 18.69 -25.80
N GLN A 289 12.46 17.66 -25.14
CA GLN A 289 11.04 17.33 -25.20
C GLN A 289 10.20 18.15 -24.20
N THR A 290 9.05 18.66 -24.70
CA THR A 290 7.99 19.23 -23.86
C THR A 290 6.92 18.18 -23.63
N LEU A 291 6.50 17.99 -22.40
CA LEU A 291 5.51 17.00 -22.01
C LEU A 291 4.17 17.65 -21.64
N SER A 292 3.13 16.84 -21.50
CA SER A 292 1.82 17.26 -21.08
C SER A 292 1.86 18.04 -19.74
N PHE A 293 0.79 18.69 -19.37
CA PHE A 293 0.65 19.64 -18.25
C PHE A 293 1.31 21.02 -18.47
N GLY A 294 1.69 21.38 -19.72
CA GLY A 294 2.29 22.68 -20.03
C GLY A 294 3.63 22.93 -19.31
N LYS A 295 4.25 21.88 -18.79
CA LYS A 295 5.54 21.92 -18.12
C LYS A 295 6.60 21.36 -19.04
N GLU A 296 7.66 22.12 -19.24
CA GLU A 296 8.84 21.64 -19.93
C GLU A 296 9.66 20.77 -18.97
N TYR A 297 9.87 19.53 -19.35
CA TYR A 297 10.80 18.64 -18.64
C TYR A 297 12.11 18.61 -19.41
N VAL A 298 13.18 18.85 -18.70
CA VAL A 298 14.52 18.79 -19.26
C VAL A 298 15.00 17.35 -19.14
N SER A 299 15.52 16.82 -20.25
CA SER A 299 16.27 15.57 -20.21
C SER A 299 17.38 15.65 -19.17
N ALA A 300 17.48 14.67 -18.29
CA ALA A 300 18.43 14.66 -17.19
C ALA A 300 19.19 13.33 -17.14
N GLY A 301 20.35 13.38 -16.46
CA GLY A 301 21.23 12.21 -16.33
C GLY A 301 22.20 12.06 -17.48
N SER A 302 23.17 11.14 -17.31
CA SER A 302 24.24 10.89 -18.29
C SER A 302 23.72 10.15 -19.53
N ARG A 303 22.70 9.30 -19.35
CA ARG A 303 22.15 8.41 -20.40
C ARG A 303 20.64 8.25 -20.30
N PRO A 304 19.86 9.29 -20.70
CA PRO A 304 18.40 9.22 -20.66
C PRO A 304 17.89 8.10 -21.56
N TYR A 305 17.04 7.24 -21.03
CA TYR A 305 16.48 6.10 -21.75
C TYR A 305 15.39 6.54 -22.73
N LYS A 306 15.53 6.15 -24.00
CA LYS A 306 14.64 6.55 -25.10
C LYS A 306 13.68 5.46 -25.57
N GLY A 307 13.96 4.19 -25.20
CA GLY A 307 13.19 3.04 -25.65
C GLY A 307 11.80 2.94 -25.02
N PRO A 308 11.00 1.96 -25.43
CA PRO A 308 9.67 1.71 -24.85
C PRO A 308 9.77 1.29 -23.37
N VAL A 309 8.82 1.76 -22.55
CA VAL A 309 8.74 1.46 -21.12
C VAL A 309 7.39 0.88 -20.78
N VAL A 310 7.39 -0.24 -20.06
CA VAL A 310 6.22 -0.77 -19.36
C VAL A 310 6.42 -0.54 -17.87
N VAL A 311 5.45 0.13 -17.23
CA VAL A 311 5.41 0.28 -15.76
C VAL A 311 4.48 -0.78 -15.19
N ILE A 312 4.93 -1.51 -14.17
CA ILE A 312 4.08 -2.44 -13.42
C ILE A 312 3.78 -1.83 -12.06
N VAL A 313 2.49 -1.80 -11.68
CA VAL A 313 2.04 -1.29 -10.38
C VAL A 313 1.18 -2.31 -9.65
N ASP A 314 1.01 -2.14 -8.34
CA ASP A 314 0.00 -2.81 -7.51
C ASP A 314 -0.50 -1.83 -6.42
N ALA A 315 -1.46 -2.24 -5.61
CA ALA A 315 -1.94 -1.40 -4.51
C ALA A 315 -0.95 -1.27 -3.32
N GLY A 316 0.23 -1.84 -3.44
CA GLY A 316 1.36 -1.60 -2.54
C GLY A 316 2.19 -0.37 -2.91
N VAL A 317 2.01 0.17 -4.13
CA VAL A 317 2.65 1.42 -4.57
C VAL A 317 1.97 2.59 -3.86
N ARG A 318 2.76 3.40 -3.15
CA ARG A 318 2.23 4.51 -2.34
C ARG A 318 3.13 5.74 -2.36
N SER A 319 2.54 6.91 -2.01
CA SER A 319 3.26 8.16 -1.78
C SER A 319 4.11 8.59 -3.00
N ALA A 320 5.39 8.85 -2.84
CA ALA A 320 6.29 9.24 -3.92
C ALA A 320 6.36 8.20 -5.05
N GLY A 321 6.18 6.91 -4.74
CA GLY A 321 6.10 5.85 -5.75
C GLY A 321 4.93 6.05 -6.71
N GLU A 322 3.76 6.48 -6.21
CA GLU A 322 2.61 6.81 -7.03
C GLU A 322 2.86 8.03 -7.91
N THR A 323 3.58 9.03 -7.37
CA THR A 323 3.93 10.21 -8.14
C THR A 323 4.84 9.84 -9.31
N VAL A 324 5.90 9.06 -9.07
CA VAL A 324 6.82 8.59 -10.13
C VAL A 324 6.09 7.78 -11.19
N ALA A 325 5.31 6.76 -10.78
CA ALA A 325 4.55 5.94 -11.70
C ALA A 325 3.48 6.75 -12.46
N GLY A 326 2.77 7.63 -11.75
CA GLY A 326 1.74 8.49 -12.31
C GLY A 326 2.29 9.48 -13.34
N MET A 327 3.46 10.09 -13.11
CA MET A 327 4.12 10.97 -14.08
C MET A 327 4.41 10.24 -15.39
N LEU A 328 4.99 9.05 -15.31
CA LEU A 328 5.31 8.25 -16.49
C LEU A 328 4.07 7.87 -17.29
N LYS A 329 2.96 7.58 -16.60
CA LYS A 329 1.69 7.25 -17.23
C LYS A 329 1.02 8.48 -17.85
N GLU A 330 0.77 9.52 -17.06
CA GLU A 330 -0.04 10.69 -17.45
C GLU A 330 0.63 11.53 -18.53
N ASP A 331 1.96 11.59 -18.51
CA ASP A 331 2.74 12.25 -19.54
C ASP A 331 2.96 11.39 -20.80
N GLY A 332 2.37 10.19 -20.84
CA GLY A 332 2.41 9.31 -21.99
C GLY A 332 3.77 8.70 -22.28
N ARG A 333 4.65 8.62 -21.27
CA ARG A 333 6.00 8.06 -21.44
C ARG A 333 6.03 6.54 -21.33
N ALA A 334 5.10 5.95 -20.59
CA ALA A 334 5.07 4.52 -20.35
C ALA A 334 3.67 3.94 -20.47
N TYR A 335 3.59 2.68 -20.91
CA TYR A 335 2.39 1.87 -20.80
C TYR A 335 2.35 1.21 -19.43
N MET A 336 1.27 1.39 -18.69
CA MET A 336 1.15 0.90 -17.33
C MET A 336 0.23 -0.30 -17.24
N ILE A 337 0.67 -1.35 -16.56
CA ILE A 337 -0.10 -2.55 -16.27
C ILE A 337 -0.08 -2.87 -14.77
N GLY A 338 -1.00 -3.68 -14.31
CA GLY A 338 -1.03 -4.15 -12.93
C GLY A 338 -2.33 -4.85 -12.58
N PRO A 339 -2.41 -5.56 -11.45
CA PRO A 339 -3.63 -6.24 -11.04
C PRO A 339 -4.73 -5.26 -10.59
N GLU A 340 -4.36 -4.09 -10.12
CA GLU A 340 -5.25 -3.01 -9.66
C GLU A 340 -4.55 -1.65 -9.69
N ALA A 341 -5.28 -0.58 -9.32
CA ALA A 341 -4.71 0.75 -9.11
C ALA A 341 -3.81 0.78 -7.87
N THR A 342 -2.94 1.80 -7.79
CA THR A 342 -2.06 2.04 -6.64
C THR A 342 -2.84 2.40 -5.37
N ALA A 343 -2.15 2.56 -4.22
CA ALA A 343 -2.78 2.74 -2.90
C ALA A 343 -3.64 4.00 -2.75
N GLY A 344 -3.42 5.03 -3.56
CA GLY A 344 -4.16 6.30 -3.45
C GLY A 344 -3.72 7.17 -2.28
N MET A 345 -2.48 7.05 -1.84
CA MET A 345 -1.88 7.77 -0.72
C MET A 345 -0.87 8.80 -1.23
N SER A 346 -1.28 9.84 -1.91
CA SER A 346 -0.34 10.87 -2.42
C SER A 346 -0.83 12.27 -2.06
N SER A 347 -0.24 12.85 -1.01
CA SER A 347 -0.69 14.11 -0.40
C SER A 347 0.44 14.84 0.32
N GLN A 348 0.22 16.11 0.65
CA GLN A 348 1.01 16.85 1.62
C GLN A 348 0.52 16.54 3.03
N LYS A 349 1.42 16.44 3.99
CA LYS A 349 1.14 16.00 5.36
C LYS A 349 1.60 17.02 6.38
N THR A 350 0.99 16.98 7.56
CA THR A 350 1.40 17.73 8.75
C THR A 350 1.31 16.87 10.00
N THR A 351 1.95 17.34 11.06
CA THR A 351 1.88 16.75 12.40
C THR A 351 1.10 17.67 13.33
N ILE A 352 0.12 17.14 14.03
CA ILE A 352 -0.69 17.85 15.03
C ILE A 352 -0.28 17.34 16.41
N ASN A 353 0.29 18.21 17.24
CA ASN A 353 0.65 17.89 18.60
C ASN A 353 -0.58 17.98 19.50
N LEU A 354 -0.91 16.93 20.26
CA LEU A 354 -2.01 16.95 21.21
C LEU A 354 -1.60 17.64 22.52
N PRO A 355 -2.53 18.33 23.23
CA PRO A 355 -2.25 19.11 24.44
C PRO A 355 -1.56 18.34 25.56
N SER A 356 -1.92 17.07 25.78
CA SER A 356 -1.27 16.20 26.78
C SER A 356 0.21 15.96 26.49
N GLY A 357 0.62 16.06 25.23
CA GLY A 357 1.92 15.65 24.74
C GLY A 357 2.13 14.13 24.77
N LEU A 358 1.07 13.32 24.91
CA LEU A 358 1.16 11.85 24.86
C LEU A 358 1.27 11.35 23.43
N PHE A 359 0.51 11.93 22.52
CA PHE A 359 0.44 11.50 21.12
C PHE A 359 0.47 12.69 20.17
N GLN A 360 0.79 12.39 18.92
CA GLN A 360 0.70 13.30 17.79
C GLN A 360 -0.14 12.63 16.70
N LEU A 361 -0.92 13.43 15.95
CA LEU A 361 -1.59 12.94 14.75
C LEU A 361 -0.76 13.34 13.53
N TYR A 362 -0.52 12.40 12.64
CA TYR A 362 0.08 12.64 11.32
C TYR A 362 -1.03 12.51 10.29
N VAL A 363 -1.28 13.54 9.49
CA VAL A 363 -2.46 13.61 8.62
C VAL A 363 -2.15 14.36 7.33
N SER A 364 -2.92 14.06 6.27
CA SER A 364 -2.86 14.77 5.01
C SER A 364 -3.65 16.08 5.08
N VAL A 365 -3.07 17.17 4.55
CA VAL A 365 -3.68 18.51 4.53
C VAL A 365 -3.98 19.02 3.14
N ALA A 366 -3.37 18.46 2.09
CA ALA A 366 -3.62 18.81 0.70
C ALA A 366 -3.41 17.60 -0.21
N SER A 367 -4.08 17.57 -1.35
CA SER A 367 -3.93 16.57 -2.39
C SER A 367 -3.28 17.18 -3.64
N ASN A 368 -2.86 16.33 -4.58
CA ASN A 368 -2.35 16.74 -5.88
C ASN A 368 -3.46 16.91 -6.94
N LYS A 369 -4.58 17.54 -6.54
CA LYS A 369 -5.64 17.97 -7.47
C LYS A 369 -5.07 18.93 -8.53
N GLY A 370 -5.66 18.86 -9.74
CA GLY A 370 -5.18 19.61 -10.90
C GLY A 370 -4.19 18.83 -11.76
N ARG A 371 -3.64 17.74 -11.25
CA ARG A 371 -2.75 16.79 -11.94
C ARG A 371 -3.25 15.38 -11.71
N PHE A 372 -2.93 14.44 -12.56
CA PHE A 372 -3.33 13.03 -12.51
C PHE A 372 -4.87 12.80 -12.60
N ASN A 373 -5.25 11.68 -13.16
CA ASN A 373 -6.64 11.22 -13.24
C ASN A 373 -7.61 12.31 -13.78
N GLY A 374 -7.19 13.05 -14.82
CA GLY A 374 -7.99 14.16 -15.36
C GLY A 374 -8.19 15.31 -14.39
N GLY A 375 -7.18 15.60 -13.55
CA GLY A 375 -7.19 16.68 -12.56
C GLY A 375 -7.79 16.31 -11.21
N LYS A 376 -8.25 15.06 -11.02
CA LYS A 376 -8.83 14.62 -9.73
C LYS A 376 -7.77 14.36 -8.65
N GLY A 377 -6.50 14.16 -9.06
CA GLY A 377 -5.40 13.79 -8.16
C GLY A 377 -5.29 12.29 -7.94
N ILE A 378 -4.32 11.88 -7.12
CA ILE A 378 -4.09 10.48 -6.76
C ILE A 378 -4.80 10.12 -5.45
N GLU A 379 -4.84 11.04 -4.48
CA GLU A 379 -5.40 10.80 -3.14
C GLU A 379 -6.83 10.25 -3.20
N GLY A 380 -7.04 9.09 -2.59
CA GLY A 380 -8.33 8.39 -2.54
C GLY A 380 -8.73 7.66 -3.83
N ILE A 381 -7.88 7.65 -4.87
CA ILE A 381 -8.14 7.01 -6.16
C ILE A 381 -7.03 6.01 -6.51
N GLY A 382 -5.76 6.42 -6.36
CA GLY A 382 -4.59 5.76 -6.88
C GLY A 382 -4.29 6.17 -8.33
N VAL A 383 -3.32 5.49 -8.93
CA VAL A 383 -3.01 5.57 -10.35
C VAL A 383 -3.53 4.27 -11.01
N PRO A 384 -4.66 4.30 -11.70
CA PRO A 384 -5.18 3.12 -12.37
C PRO A 384 -4.29 2.75 -13.56
N PRO A 385 -3.94 1.49 -13.78
CA PRO A 385 -3.17 1.07 -14.94
C PRO A 385 -3.98 1.23 -16.25
N HIS A 386 -3.31 1.23 -17.40
CA HIS A 386 -3.96 1.18 -18.72
C HIS A 386 -4.61 -0.19 -18.94
N GLU A 387 -3.99 -1.25 -18.42
CA GLU A 387 -4.45 -2.63 -18.54
C GLU A 387 -4.42 -3.33 -17.20
N ILE A 388 -5.56 -3.90 -16.80
CA ILE A 388 -5.65 -4.76 -15.62
C ILE A 388 -5.11 -6.13 -15.98
N VAL A 389 -4.03 -6.56 -15.34
CA VAL A 389 -3.39 -7.86 -15.51
C VAL A 389 -3.43 -8.59 -14.16
N ALA A 390 -4.50 -9.37 -13.96
CA ALA A 390 -4.65 -10.18 -12.76
C ALA A 390 -3.56 -11.28 -12.70
N TYR A 391 -3.28 -11.79 -11.50
CA TYR A 391 -2.41 -12.96 -11.35
C TYR A 391 -3.05 -14.20 -11.97
N ASP A 392 -2.29 -14.91 -12.82
CA ASP A 392 -2.71 -16.19 -13.37
C ASP A 392 -2.22 -17.32 -12.44
N PRO A 393 -3.13 -18.12 -11.87
CA PRO A 393 -2.73 -19.22 -10.99
C PRO A 393 -1.86 -20.27 -11.70
N ALA A 394 -1.95 -20.42 -13.02
CA ALA A 394 -1.07 -21.31 -13.76
C ALA A 394 0.38 -20.79 -13.78
N ASP A 395 0.57 -19.48 -13.98
CA ASP A 395 1.90 -18.85 -13.88
C ASP A 395 2.45 -18.98 -12.45
N LEU A 396 1.62 -18.73 -11.44
CA LEU A 396 2.02 -18.83 -10.03
C LEU A 396 2.58 -20.23 -9.69
N VAL A 397 1.90 -21.29 -10.15
CA VAL A 397 2.34 -22.69 -9.94
C VAL A 397 3.67 -22.99 -10.66
N LEU A 398 3.88 -22.37 -11.81
CA LEU A 398 5.11 -22.53 -12.60
C LEU A 398 6.25 -21.65 -12.06
N GLY A 399 6.03 -20.86 -11.02
CA GLY A 399 7.00 -19.92 -10.52
C GLY A 399 7.29 -18.79 -11.49
N ALA A 400 6.30 -18.42 -12.33
CA ALA A 400 6.38 -17.31 -13.26
C ALA A 400 5.61 -16.10 -12.74
N ASP A 401 6.05 -14.90 -13.11
CA ASP A 401 5.34 -13.66 -12.77
C ASP A 401 4.50 -13.20 -13.96
N THR A 402 3.17 -13.24 -13.79
CA THR A 402 2.20 -12.93 -14.86
C THR A 402 2.40 -11.52 -15.42
N GLN A 403 2.65 -10.52 -14.55
CA GLN A 403 2.79 -9.14 -14.98
C GLN A 403 4.13 -8.91 -15.72
N ILE A 404 5.22 -9.54 -15.26
CA ILE A 404 6.52 -9.46 -15.97
C ILE A 404 6.37 -10.11 -17.34
N ARG A 405 5.78 -11.29 -17.44
CA ARG A 405 5.51 -11.96 -18.72
C ARG A 405 4.67 -11.08 -19.66
N ARG A 406 3.61 -10.46 -19.14
CA ARG A 406 2.77 -9.55 -19.94
C ARG A 406 3.54 -8.31 -20.41
N ALA A 407 4.41 -7.76 -19.57
CA ALA A 407 5.27 -6.65 -19.93
C ALA A 407 6.22 -7.00 -21.09
N GLU A 408 6.85 -8.19 -21.05
CA GLU A 408 7.71 -8.69 -22.13
C GLU A 408 6.92 -8.89 -23.44
N GLU A 409 5.68 -9.39 -23.38
CA GLU A 409 4.80 -9.51 -24.57
C GLU A 409 4.50 -8.13 -25.18
N LEU A 410 4.19 -7.12 -24.33
CA LEU A 410 3.93 -5.76 -24.79
C LEU A 410 5.17 -5.11 -25.43
N LEU A 411 6.33 -5.29 -24.83
CA LEU A 411 7.59 -4.78 -25.38
C LEU A 411 7.96 -5.46 -26.70
N SER A 412 7.63 -6.74 -26.85
CA SER A 412 7.94 -7.51 -28.08
C SER A 412 6.97 -7.22 -29.23
N ARG A 413 5.67 -7.06 -28.94
CA ARG A 413 4.59 -6.93 -29.93
C ARG A 413 4.14 -5.49 -30.17
N GLY A 414 4.56 -4.56 -29.34
CA GLY A 414 4.07 -3.18 -29.31
C GLY A 414 2.82 -3.01 -28.47
N PHE A 415 2.51 -1.74 -28.16
CA PHE A 415 1.37 -1.38 -27.33
C PHE A 415 0.07 -1.34 -28.13
N PRO A 416 -1.11 -1.53 -27.48
CA PRO A 416 -2.40 -1.44 -28.14
C PRO A 416 -2.62 -0.05 -28.79
N LYS A 417 -3.06 -0.01 -30.05
CA LYS A 417 -3.15 1.20 -30.89
C LYS A 417 -4.07 2.30 -30.36
N ASN A 418 -5.05 1.97 -29.53
CA ASN A 418 -6.07 2.92 -29.05
C ASN A 418 -5.93 3.28 -27.59
N THR A 419 -4.79 2.99 -26.97
CA THR A 419 -4.57 3.34 -25.58
C THR A 419 -3.93 4.72 -25.47
N VAL A 420 -4.70 5.69 -25.01
CA VAL A 420 -4.18 6.98 -24.56
C VAL A 420 -3.52 6.74 -23.21
N PRO A 421 -2.32 7.20 -22.95
CA PRO A 421 -1.58 8.19 -23.75
C PRO A 421 -0.12 7.82 -24.06
N TYR A 422 0.21 6.61 -24.48
CA TYR A 422 1.56 6.33 -24.97
C TYR A 422 1.70 6.84 -26.41
N HIS A 423 2.42 7.93 -26.58
CA HIS A 423 2.73 8.52 -27.88
C HIS A 423 4.24 8.47 -28.10
N PRO A 424 4.80 7.37 -28.63
CA PRO A 424 6.24 7.23 -28.84
C PRO A 424 6.80 8.30 -29.78
N GLU A 425 6.00 8.86 -30.67
CA GLU A 425 6.38 9.96 -31.54
C GLU A 425 6.71 11.26 -30.79
N ARG A 426 6.23 11.45 -29.56
CA ARG A 426 6.59 12.60 -28.73
C ARG A 426 8.03 12.52 -28.22
N PHE A 427 8.66 11.37 -28.33
CA PHE A 427 10.00 11.08 -27.84
C PHE A 427 11.01 10.80 -28.95
N LYS A 428 10.60 11.00 -30.21
CA LYS A 428 11.47 10.92 -31.39
C LYS A 428 12.15 12.30 -31.71
#